data_383f043e7c20a6331302a093d21ed768
#
_entry.id   383f043e7c20a6331302a093d21ed768
#
_cell.length_a   1.000
_cell.length_b   1.000
_cell.length_c   1.000
_cell.angle_alpha   90.00
_cell.angle_beta   90.00
_cell.angle_gamma   90.00
#
_symmetry.space_group_name_H-M   'P 1'
#
loop_
_entity.id
_entity.type
_entity.pdbx_description
1 polymer ?
#
loop_
_entity_poly.entity_id
_entity_poly.type
_entity_poly.pdbx_seq_one_letter_code
_entity_poly.pdbx_strand_id
1 'polypeptide(L)'
;MDALRIGKGTLTDSLANIDSAAVPADHLRFVKALTLCNTHSAAVDVTITFAGTNVIYKYSLEAVGGENTITIPFFDQIMEATERIQGKASVTSVVDYYISGREINNS
;
A
#
# COMPACT_ATOMS: atom_id res chain seq x y z
N MET A 1 10.28 -1.97 -19.33
CA MET A 1 9.42 -1.99 -18.14
C MET A 1 10.26 -2.37 -16.95
N ASP A 2 10.32 -1.50 -15.96
CA ASP A 2 11.23 -1.65 -14.84
C ASP A 2 10.51 -2.11 -13.59
N ALA A 3 11.13 -3.04 -12.86
CA ALA A 3 10.68 -3.38 -11.51
C ALA A 3 10.83 -2.16 -10.61
N LEU A 4 9.86 -1.95 -9.72
CA LEU A 4 9.79 -0.75 -8.92
C LEU A 4 9.35 -1.07 -7.50
N ARG A 5 10.07 -0.51 -6.51
CA ARG A 5 9.53 -0.44 -5.17
C ARG A 5 8.66 0.83 -5.09
N ILE A 6 7.36 0.62 -5.01
CA ILE A 6 6.41 1.73 -5.02
C ILE A 6 6.43 2.49 -3.70
N GLY A 7 6.59 1.79 -2.59
CA GLY A 7 6.70 2.44 -1.29
C GLY A 7 7.05 1.47 -0.18
N LYS A 8 7.54 2.02 0.92
CA LYS A 8 7.77 1.31 2.17
C LYS A 8 7.69 2.28 3.33
N GLY A 9 7.35 1.78 4.49
CA GLY A 9 7.31 2.62 5.69
C GLY A 9 6.37 2.08 6.73
N THR A 10 5.85 2.98 7.54
CA THR A 10 4.95 2.65 8.64
C THR A 10 3.69 3.49 8.52
N LEU A 11 2.53 2.86 8.68
CA LEU A 11 1.24 3.55 8.56
C LEU A 11 0.98 4.45 9.77
N THR A 12 0.29 5.57 9.51
CA THR A 12 -0.23 6.45 10.56
C THR A 12 -1.72 6.17 10.75
N ASP A 13 -2.33 6.83 11.73
CA ASP A 13 -3.77 6.72 11.98
C ASP A 13 -4.61 7.68 11.13
N SER A 14 -3.97 8.43 10.23
CA SER A 14 -4.64 9.31 9.26
C SER A 14 -4.34 8.82 7.85
N LEU A 15 -5.32 8.92 6.96
CA LEU A 15 -5.13 8.52 5.57
C LEU A 15 -4.06 9.39 4.93
N ALA A 16 -3.02 8.78 4.42
CA ALA A 16 -1.87 9.47 3.84
C ALA A 16 -1.30 8.66 2.66
N ASN A 17 -0.52 9.33 1.83
CA ASN A 17 0.15 8.68 0.72
C ASN A 17 1.19 7.70 1.24
N ILE A 18 1.15 6.46 0.77
CA ILE A 18 2.10 5.43 1.17
C ILE A 18 3.02 5.01 0.03
N ASP A 19 2.80 5.54 -1.17
CA ASP A 19 3.75 5.42 -2.26
C ASP A 19 4.80 6.53 -2.14
N SER A 20 6.00 6.29 -2.66
CA SER A 20 7.09 7.27 -2.58
C SER A 20 6.86 8.48 -3.47
N ALA A 21 6.07 8.33 -4.54
CA ALA A 21 5.75 9.40 -5.47
C ALA A 21 4.49 9.07 -6.26
N ALA A 22 3.81 10.10 -6.75
CA ALA A 22 2.70 9.92 -7.68
C ALA A 22 3.22 9.32 -8.99
N VAL A 23 2.34 8.68 -9.74
CA VAL A 23 2.68 8.17 -11.07
C VAL A 23 3.05 9.36 -11.96
N PRO A 24 4.25 9.37 -12.58
CA PRO A 24 4.64 10.47 -13.45
C PRO A 24 3.74 10.62 -14.67
N ALA A 25 3.77 11.80 -15.29
CA ALA A 25 3.08 12.02 -16.56
C ALA A 25 3.58 11.04 -17.62
N ASP A 26 2.70 10.59 -18.48
CA ASP A 26 3.01 9.62 -19.55
C ASP A 26 3.51 8.27 -19.04
N HIS A 27 3.19 7.91 -17.79
CA HIS A 27 3.56 6.62 -17.22
C HIS A 27 2.31 5.86 -16.78
N LEU A 28 2.45 4.54 -16.77
CA LEU A 28 1.51 3.63 -16.13
C LEU A 28 2.27 2.84 -15.06
N ARG A 29 1.65 2.65 -13.93
CA ARG A 29 2.22 1.88 -12.83
C ARG A 29 1.34 0.67 -12.55
N PHE A 30 1.98 -0.49 -12.42
CA PHE A 30 1.29 -1.74 -12.11
C PHE A 30 1.67 -2.16 -10.70
N VAL A 31 0.70 -2.21 -9.80
CA VAL A 31 0.92 -2.66 -8.42
C VAL A 31 0.84 -4.17 -8.40
N LYS A 32 1.90 -4.83 -7.92
CA LYS A 32 2.01 -6.29 -7.95
C LYS A 32 1.73 -6.92 -6.59
N ALA A 33 2.19 -6.30 -5.52
CA ALA A 33 2.03 -6.87 -4.18
C ALA A 33 2.11 -5.79 -3.11
N LEU A 34 1.38 -6.01 -2.03
CA LEU A 34 1.41 -5.18 -0.83
C LEU A 34 1.59 -6.09 0.37
N THR A 35 2.63 -5.85 1.17
CA THR A 35 2.87 -6.57 2.41
C THR A 35 2.60 -5.65 3.59
N LEU A 36 1.85 -6.16 4.56
CA LEU A 36 1.50 -5.45 5.79
C LEU A 36 1.94 -6.30 6.98
N CYS A 37 2.57 -5.67 7.96
CA CYS A 37 3.01 -6.35 9.18
C CYS A 37 2.61 -5.51 10.39
N ASN A 38 1.75 -6.07 11.25
CA ASN A 38 1.36 -5.45 12.51
C ASN A 38 2.35 -5.82 13.59
N THR A 39 3.02 -4.84 14.18
CA THR A 39 3.99 -5.04 15.26
C THR A 39 3.41 -4.73 16.64
N HIS A 40 2.11 -4.46 16.71
CA HIS A 40 1.41 -4.10 17.96
C HIS A 40 0.99 -5.35 18.75
N SER A 41 0.78 -5.18 20.04
CA SER A 41 0.33 -6.26 20.92
C SER A 41 -1.18 -6.50 20.89
N ALA A 42 -1.90 -5.76 20.06
CA ALA A 42 -3.34 -5.91 19.84
C ALA A 42 -3.64 -5.89 18.35
N ALA A 43 -4.81 -6.38 17.96
CA ALA A 43 -5.24 -6.36 16.57
C ALA A 43 -5.38 -4.92 16.07
N VAL A 44 -5.09 -4.70 14.78
CA VAL A 44 -5.12 -3.39 14.15
C VAL A 44 -5.84 -3.50 12.81
N ASP A 45 -6.73 -2.54 12.53
CA ASP A 45 -7.42 -2.47 11.25
C ASP A 45 -6.64 -1.57 10.29
N VAL A 46 -6.49 -2.02 9.04
CA VAL A 46 -5.77 -1.30 8.00
C VAL A 46 -6.74 -0.99 6.86
N THR A 47 -6.67 0.23 6.35
CA THR A 47 -7.46 0.70 5.21
C THR A 47 -6.51 1.14 4.10
N ILE A 48 -6.73 0.64 2.88
CA ILE A 48 -5.92 1.00 1.71
C ILE A 48 -6.86 1.52 0.61
N THR A 49 -6.50 2.65 0.00
CA THR A 49 -7.21 3.21 -1.15
C THR A 49 -6.28 3.39 -2.33
N PHE A 50 -6.82 3.28 -3.54
CA PHE A 50 -6.09 3.48 -4.78
C PHE A 50 -6.68 4.64 -5.56
N ALA A 51 -5.79 5.45 -6.15
CA ALA A 51 -6.17 6.47 -7.13
C ALA A 51 -7.21 7.46 -6.62
N GLY A 52 -7.21 7.74 -5.32
CA GLY A 52 -8.15 8.67 -4.71
C GLY A 52 -9.59 8.17 -4.65
N THR A 53 -9.84 6.91 -4.98
CA THR A 53 -11.18 6.35 -4.89
C THR A 53 -11.52 5.98 -3.45
N ASN A 54 -12.72 5.45 -3.27
CA ASN A 54 -13.16 4.92 -1.99
C ASN A 54 -12.30 3.74 -1.54
N VAL A 55 -12.48 3.32 -0.30
CA VAL A 55 -11.75 2.19 0.27
C VAL A 55 -11.82 0.98 -0.65
N ILE A 56 -10.65 0.47 -1.04
CA ILE A 56 -10.55 -0.72 -1.87
C ILE A 56 -10.31 -1.96 -1.01
N TYR A 57 -9.46 -1.82 0.02
CA TYR A 57 -9.14 -2.93 0.90
C TYR A 57 -9.21 -2.51 2.35
N LYS A 58 -9.84 -3.37 3.16
CA LYS A 58 -9.83 -3.26 4.62
C LYS A 58 -9.39 -4.60 5.19
N TYR A 59 -8.41 -4.56 6.08
CA TYR A 59 -7.87 -5.75 6.71
C TYR A 59 -7.80 -5.58 8.21
N SER A 60 -8.10 -6.67 8.93
CA SER A 60 -7.85 -6.72 10.36
C SER A 60 -6.66 -7.64 10.58
N LEU A 61 -5.54 -7.08 11.03
CA LEU A 61 -4.32 -7.83 11.29
C LEU A 61 -4.29 -8.23 12.76
N GLU A 62 -3.97 -9.51 13.01
CA GLU A 62 -3.86 -9.98 14.39
C GLU A 62 -2.63 -9.38 15.07
N ALA A 63 -2.60 -9.47 16.39
CA ALA A 63 -1.47 -9.00 17.18
C ALA A 63 -0.21 -9.81 16.89
N VAL A 64 0.94 -9.26 17.28
CA VAL A 64 2.22 -9.98 17.26
C VAL A 64 2.06 -11.33 17.95
N GLY A 65 2.51 -12.40 17.29
CA GLY A 65 2.34 -13.77 17.77
C GLY A 65 1.20 -14.50 17.10
N GLY A 66 0.27 -13.79 16.44
CA GLY A 66 -0.77 -14.35 15.60
C GLY A 66 -0.47 -14.13 14.13
N GLU A 67 -1.51 -14.11 13.29
CA GLU A 67 -1.36 -13.81 11.86
C GLU A 67 -1.25 -12.31 11.66
N ASN A 68 -0.12 -11.75 12.01
CA ASN A 68 0.14 -10.33 12.00
C ASN A 68 0.74 -9.81 10.69
N THR A 69 1.09 -10.70 9.76
CA THR A 69 1.69 -10.33 8.47
C THR A 69 0.86 -10.91 7.34
N ILE A 70 0.58 -10.07 6.33
CA ILE A 70 -0.17 -10.48 5.15
C ILE A 70 0.50 -9.90 3.92
N THR A 71 0.59 -10.71 2.87
CA THR A 71 1.02 -10.26 1.55
C THR A 71 -0.15 -10.43 0.59
N ILE A 72 -0.53 -9.33 -0.06
CA ILE A 72 -1.65 -9.31 -0.98
C ILE A 72 -1.10 -9.30 -2.40
N PRO A 73 -1.29 -10.38 -3.18
CA PRO A 73 -0.90 -10.36 -4.57
C PRO A 73 -1.97 -9.64 -5.39
N PHE A 74 -1.54 -8.66 -6.19
CA PHE A 74 -2.41 -7.99 -7.14
C PHE A 74 -2.09 -8.51 -8.55
N PHE A 75 -3.12 -8.68 -9.35
CA PHE A 75 -2.95 -9.05 -10.75
C PHE A 75 -2.92 -7.77 -11.59
N ASP A 76 -1.81 -7.03 -11.50
CA ASP A 76 -1.57 -5.79 -12.25
C ASP A 76 -2.66 -4.73 -12.01
N GLN A 77 -2.81 -4.32 -10.75
CA GLN A 77 -3.66 -3.18 -10.45
C GLN A 77 -3.05 -1.93 -11.08
N ILE A 78 -3.80 -1.30 -11.99
CA ILE A 78 -3.28 -0.21 -12.83
C ILE A 78 -3.47 1.13 -12.13
N MET A 79 -2.41 1.95 -12.15
CA MET A 79 -2.47 3.35 -11.73
C MET A 79 -2.00 4.24 -12.87
N GLU A 80 -2.75 5.28 -13.15
CA GLU A 80 -2.46 6.25 -14.20
C GLU A 80 -1.73 7.47 -13.64
N ALA A 81 -1.30 8.35 -14.52
CA ALA A 81 -0.56 9.56 -14.14
C ALA A 81 -1.26 10.34 -13.04
N THR A 82 -0.49 10.86 -12.10
CA THR A 82 -0.87 11.64 -10.92
C THR A 82 -1.58 10.86 -9.81
N GLU A 83 -1.92 9.60 -10.04
CA GLU A 83 -2.63 8.80 -9.03
C GLU A 83 -1.70 8.33 -7.93
N ARG A 84 -2.26 8.09 -6.74
CA ARG A 84 -1.51 7.70 -5.54
C ARG A 84 -2.21 6.56 -4.80
N ILE A 85 -1.40 5.81 -4.04
CA ILE A 85 -1.92 4.83 -3.07
C ILE A 85 -1.90 5.50 -1.71
N GLN A 86 -3.01 5.40 -0.99
CA GLN A 86 -3.10 5.93 0.36
C GLN A 86 -3.47 4.81 1.34
N GLY A 87 -3.06 4.97 2.58
CA GLY A 87 -3.35 3.98 3.59
C GLY A 87 -3.35 4.57 4.99
N LYS A 88 -3.97 3.85 5.92
CA LYS A 88 -3.96 4.18 7.34
C LYS A 88 -4.17 2.92 8.16
N ALA A 89 -3.83 3.00 9.44
CA ALA A 89 -4.09 1.96 10.41
C ALA A 89 -4.88 2.55 11.58
N SER A 90 -5.61 1.71 12.31
CA SER A 90 -6.37 2.18 13.47
C SER A 90 -5.49 2.63 14.62
N VAL A 91 -4.22 2.20 14.63
CA VAL A 91 -3.21 2.64 15.61
C VAL A 91 -2.00 3.12 14.83
N THR A 92 -1.45 4.29 15.21
CA THR A 92 -0.31 4.87 14.51
C THR A 92 1.01 4.16 14.84
N SER A 93 1.91 4.11 13.87
CA SER A 93 3.30 3.66 14.03
C SER A 93 3.48 2.20 14.41
N VAL A 94 2.50 1.33 14.11
CA VAL A 94 2.59 -0.10 14.46
C VAL A 94 2.46 -1.03 13.26
N VAL A 95 2.05 -0.55 12.10
CA VAL A 95 1.93 -1.39 10.90
C VAL A 95 2.95 -0.95 9.87
N ASP A 96 3.89 -1.83 9.56
CA ASP A 96 4.86 -1.61 8.50
C ASP A 96 4.30 -2.10 7.17
N TYR A 97 4.65 -1.42 6.09
CA TYR A 97 4.19 -1.80 4.76
C TYR A 97 5.33 -1.79 3.74
N TYR A 98 5.15 -2.59 2.69
CA TYR A 98 6.05 -2.64 1.56
C TYR A 98 5.23 -2.89 0.30
N ILE A 99 5.38 -2.02 -0.70
CA ILE A 99 4.62 -2.11 -1.94
C ILE A 99 5.59 -2.27 -3.10
N SER A 100 5.36 -3.27 -3.94
CA SER A 100 6.18 -3.51 -5.12
C SER A 100 5.34 -3.57 -6.38
N GLY A 101 5.96 -3.29 -7.51
CA GLY A 101 5.29 -3.31 -8.79
C GLY A 101 6.26 -3.03 -9.93
N ARG A 102 5.76 -2.45 -10.99
CA ARG A 102 6.56 -2.01 -12.13
C ARG A 102 5.91 -0.83 -12.80
N GLU A 103 6.68 -0.16 -13.64
CA GLU A 103 6.25 1.06 -14.28
C GLU A 103 6.72 1.07 -15.72
N ILE A 104 5.88 1.56 -16.62
CA ILE A 104 6.24 1.75 -18.03
C ILE A 104 6.07 3.21 -18.41
N ASN A 105 6.91 3.67 -19.31
CA ASN A 105 6.76 4.98 -19.94
C ASN A 105 5.87 4.80 -21.17
N ASN A 106 4.74 5.50 -21.17
CA ASN A 106 3.69 5.35 -22.19
C ASN A 106 3.64 6.52 -23.16
N SER A 107 4.65 7.38 -23.13
CA SER A 107 4.71 8.53 -24.04
C SER A 107 5.19 8.17 -25.43
#